data_dc7427bffc187e5e0d33936a0c8813a6
#
_entry.id   dc7427bffc187e5e0d33936a0c8813a6
#
_cell.length_a   1.000
_cell.length_b   1.000
_cell.length_c   1.000
_cell.angle_alpha   90.00
_cell.angle_beta   90.00
_cell.angle_gamma   90.00
#
_symmetry.space_group_name_H-M   'P 1'
#
loop_
_entity.id
_entity.type
_entity.pdbx_description
1 polymer ?
#
loop_
_entity_poly.entity_id
_entity_poly.type
_entity_poly.pdbx_seq_one_letter_code
_entity_poly.pdbx_strand_id
1 'polypeptide(L)'
;MKVVIIGAGEVGFHVAKALSEENYDITIIDIDIKKCQRVTENLDVIVVEGNGASPKVLLEANVGEADYVLCLTKVDEINLIASQQSHELGANKVIARLRDQQYSSRESIIKPEKFGVDMVIHPEKEACKEIVQLMKYPYAVQARSFEGGRLTMVGIRIDSCLLYTSD
;
A
#
# COMPACT_ATOMS: atom_id res chain seq x y z
N MET A 1 -13.23 3.49 -10.85
CA MET A 1 -12.45 2.30 -10.47
C MET A 1 -12.72 2.04 -9.01
N LYS A 2 -13.08 0.79 -8.66
CA LYS A 2 -13.46 0.39 -7.30
C LYS A 2 -12.24 -0.15 -6.54
N VAL A 3 -11.97 0.39 -5.38
CA VAL A 3 -10.83 -0.02 -4.53
C VAL A 3 -11.34 -0.36 -3.13
N VAL A 4 -11.03 -1.55 -2.65
CA VAL A 4 -11.30 -1.94 -1.26
C VAL A 4 -9.99 -1.96 -0.48
N ILE A 5 -9.95 -1.28 0.66
CA ILE A 5 -8.78 -1.18 1.53
C ILE A 5 -9.10 -1.87 2.86
N ILE A 6 -8.35 -2.90 3.19
CA ILE A 6 -8.47 -3.64 4.43
C ILE A 6 -7.40 -3.16 5.41
N GLY A 7 -7.82 -2.41 6.42
CA GLY A 7 -6.98 -1.76 7.41
C GLY A 7 -6.95 -0.23 7.27
N ALA A 8 -7.59 0.47 8.21
CA ALA A 8 -7.63 1.94 8.31
C ALA A 8 -6.51 2.51 9.21
N GLY A 9 -5.37 1.80 9.30
CA GLY A 9 -4.16 2.32 9.93
C GLY A 9 -3.54 3.47 9.14
N GLU A 10 -2.36 3.97 9.56
CA GLU A 10 -1.72 5.12 8.90
C GLU A 10 -1.53 4.90 7.39
N VAL A 11 -1.04 3.72 6.98
CA VAL A 11 -0.85 3.44 5.54
C VAL A 11 -2.19 3.43 4.80
N GLY A 12 -3.18 2.67 5.30
CA GLY A 12 -4.49 2.58 4.65
C GLY A 12 -5.23 3.91 4.57
N PHE A 13 -5.17 4.71 5.65
CA PHE A 13 -5.76 6.05 5.67
C PHE A 13 -5.13 6.98 4.62
N HIS A 14 -3.79 7.03 4.54
CA HIS A 14 -3.12 7.90 3.57
C HIS A 14 -3.30 7.43 2.13
N VAL A 15 -3.35 6.12 1.90
CA VAL A 15 -3.66 5.57 0.57
C VAL A 15 -5.10 5.93 0.17
N ALA A 16 -6.06 5.74 1.07
CA ALA A 16 -7.46 6.11 0.82
C ALA A 16 -7.59 7.61 0.51
N LYS A 17 -6.91 8.46 1.29
CA LYS A 17 -6.92 9.91 1.06
C LYS A 17 -6.38 10.25 -0.33
N ALA A 18 -5.22 9.72 -0.70
CA ALA A 18 -4.63 9.99 -2.01
C ALA A 18 -5.53 9.52 -3.17
N LEU A 19 -6.15 8.34 -3.04
CA LEU A 19 -7.04 7.81 -4.06
C LEU A 19 -8.38 8.54 -4.12
N SER A 20 -8.92 9.04 -2.99
CA SER A 20 -10.16 9.83 -2.98
C SER A 20 -10.00 11.16 -3.72
N GLU A 21 -8.82 11.78 -3.65
CA GLU A 21 -8.49 13.00 -4.39
C GLU A 21 -8.45 12.76 -5.92
N GLU A 22 -8.32 11.50 -6.35
CA GLU A 22 -8.31 11.08 -7.75
C GLU A 22 -9.66 10.50 -8.25
N ASN A 23 -10.73 10.66 -7.46
CA ASN A 23 -12.10 10.22 -7.75
C ASN A 23 -12.24 8.69 -7.94
N TYR A 24 -11.54 7.89 -7.13
CA TYR A 24 -11.79 6.45 -7.04
C TYR A 24 -12.95 6.15 -6.07
N ASP A 25 -13.73 5.11 -6.37
CA ASP A 25 -14.75 4.58 -5.45
C ASP A 25 -14.07 3.72 -4.39
N ILE A 26 -14.00 4.21 -3.17
CA ILE A 26 -13.21 3.57 -2.12
C ILE A 26 -14.11 3.02 -1.02
N THR A 27 -13.87 1.77 -0.65
CA THR A 27 -14.41 1.17 0.58
C THR A 27 -13.27 0.81 1.50
N ILE A 28 -13.34 1.22 2.77
CA ILE A 28 -12.37 0.89 3.82
C ILE A 28 -13.00 -0.07 4.82
N ILE A 29 -12.23 -1.09 5.24
CA ILE A 29 -12.60 -2.05 6.28
C ILE A 29 -11.61 -1.93 7.44
N ASP A 30 -12.05 -1.73 8.66
CA ASP A 30 -11.24 -1.90 9.89
C ASP A 30 -12.11 -2.39 11.05
N ILE A 31 -11.51 -3.14 11.94
CA ILE A 31 -12.17 -3.64 13.16
C ILE A 31 -12.23 -2.59 14.27
N ASP A 32 -11.42 -1.56 14.19
CA ASP A 32 -11.30 -0.49 15.18
C ASP A 32 -12.25 0.66 14.85
N ILE A 33 -13.31 0.79 15.65
CA ILE A 33 -14.34 1.82 15.46
C ILE A 33 -13.78 3.24 15.46
N LYS A 34 -12.72 3.52 16.23
CA LYS A 34 -12.10 4.85 16.27
C LYS A 34 -11.41 5.20 14.96
N LYS A 35 -10.79 4.20 14.31
CA LYS A 35 -10.22 4.39 12.98
C LYS A 35 -11.29 4.55 11.92
N CYS A 36 -12.38 3.78 12.00
CA CYS A 36 -13.53 3.92 11.13
C CYS A 36 -14.11 5.34 11.23
N GLN A 37 -14.31 5.84 12.45
CA GLN A 37 -14.77 7.22 12.68
C GLN A 37 -13.82 8.27 12.09
N ARG A 38 -12.49 8.13 12.35
CA ARG A 38 -11.47 9.03 11.77
C ARG A 38 -11.56 9.08 10.24
N VAL A 39 -11.78 7.94 9.61
CA VAL A 39 -11.95 7.87 8.14
C VAL A 39 -13.20 8.61 7.71
N THR A 40 -14.35 8.30 8.31
CA THR A 40 -15.65 8.90 7.97
C THR A 40 -15.65 10.43 8.16
N GLU A 41 -14.95 10.94 9.18
CA GLU A 41 -14.86 12.38 9.45
C GLU A 41 -13.96 13.15 8.47
N ASN A 42 -13.02 12.47 7.81
CA ASN A 42 -11.98 13.13 7.02
C ASN A 42 -11.99 12.80 5.53
N LEU A 43 -12.66 11.73 5.13
CA LEU A 43 -12.64 11.24 3.74
C LEU A 43 -14.06 10.95 3.25
N ASP A 44 -14.32 11.21 1.98
CA ASP A 44 -15.56 10.82 1.30
C ASP A 44 -15.42 9.39 0.73
N VAL A 45 -15.56 8.41 1.61
CA VAL A 45 -15.39 6.98 1.29
C VAL A 45 -16.39 6.13 2.07
N ILE A 46 -16.69 4.95 1.57
CA ILE A 46 -17.52 3.99 2.30
C ILE A 46 -16.68 3.31 3.38
N VAL A 47 -17.22 3.21 4.60
CA VAL A 47 -16.56 2.55 5.72
C VAL A 47 -17.37 1.36 6.20
N VAL A 48 -16.73 0.20 6.29
CA VAL A 48 -17.30 -1.04 6.83
C VAL A 48 -16.53 -1.41 8.09
N GLU A 49 -17.23 -1.41 9.24
CA GLU A 49 -16.64 -1.84 10.51
C GLU A 49 -16.66 -3.37 10.60
N GLY A 50 -15.49 -3.99 10.73
CA GLY A 50 -15.41 -5.43 10.90
C GLY A 50 -14.02 -6.00 10.68
N ASN A 51 -13.94 -7.33 10.90
CA ASN A 51 -12.69 -8.06 10.66
C ASN A 51 -12.51 -8.30 9.15
N GLY A 52 -11.45 -7.74 8.58
CA GLY A 52 -11.11 -7.89 7.16
C GLY A 52 -10.79 -9.31 6.70
N ALA A 53 -10.63 -10.27 7.62
CA ALA A 53 -10.53 -11.68 7.30
C ALA A 53 -11.88 -12.43 7.43
N SER A 54 -12.99 -11.72 7.61
CA SER A 54 -14.33 -12.30 7.67
C SER A 54 -15.01 -12.30 6.30
N PRO A 55 -15.42 -13.46 5.74
CA PRO A 55 -16.12 -13.51 4.46
C PRO A 55 -17.37 -12.63 4.43
N LYS A 56 -18.11 -12.56 5.54
CA LYS A 56 -19.32 -11.72 5.65
C LYS A 56 -18.99 -10.24 5.47
N VAL A 57 -17.92 -9.76 6.10
CA VAL A 57 -17.47 -8.36 6.02
C VAL A 57 -16.96 -8.04 4.61
N LEU A 58 -16.23 -8.97 3.99
CA LEU A 58 -15.75 -8.83 2.62
C LEU A 58 -16.90 -8.77 1.59
N LEU A 59 -17.95 -9.56 1.81
CA LEU A 59 -19.18 -9.50 0.97
C LEU A 59 -19.92 -8.18 1.17
N GLU A 60 -20.04 -7.70 2.40
CA GLU A 60 -20.66 -6.40 2.71
C GLU A 60 -19.91 -5.23 2.04
N ALA A 61 -18.59 -5.34 1.97
CA ALA A 61 -17.73 -4.36 1.29
C ALA A 61 -17.68 -4.53 -0.25
N ASN A 62 -18.46 -5.45 -0.83
CA ASN A 62 -18.50 -5.76 -2.26
C ASN A 62 -17.11 -6.06 -2.87
N VAL A 63 -16.26 -6.79 -2.13
CA VAL A 63 -14.89 -7.13 -2.53
C VAL A 63 -14.83 -7.83 -3.89
N GLY A 64 -15.82 -8.67 -4.21
CA GLY A 64 -15.89 -9.40 -5.49
C GLY A 64 -16.03 -8.51 -6.74
N GLU A 65 -16.44 -7.25 -6.57
CA GLU A 65 -16.54 -6.28 -7.67
C GLU A 65 -15.35 -5.29 -7.70
N ALA A 66 -14.38 -5.47 -6.81
CA ALA A 66 -13.25 -4.56 -6.69
C ALA A 66 -12.22 -4.75 -7.81
N ASP A 67 -11.80 -3.65 -8.43
CA ASP A 67 -10.66 -3.63 -9.33
C ASP A 67 -9.35 -3.90 -8.57
N TYR A 68 -9.26 -3.37 -7.34
CA TYR A 68 -8.12 -3.59 -6.44
C TYR A 68 -8.58 -3.84 -5.01
N VAL A 69 -7.95 -4.82 -4.36
CA VAL A 69 -8.05 -5.03 -2.92
C VAL A 69 -6.68 -4.83 -2.31
N LEU A 70 -6.59 -3.93 -1.33
CA LEU A 70 -5.36 -3.59 -0.64
C LEU A 70 -5.41 -4.09 0.81
N CYS A 71 -4.72 -5.17 1.13
CA CYS A 71 -4.64 -5.74 2.47
C CYS A 71 -3.49 -5.07 3.24
N LEU A 72 -3.80 -4.06 4.04
CA LEU A 72 -2.84 -3.14 4.67
C LEU A 72 -2.86 -3.16 6.20
N THR A 73 -3.38 -4.22 6.81
CA THR A 73 -3.37 -4.34 8.27
C THR A 73 -1.94 -4.49 8.82
N LYS A 74 -1.80 -4.44 10.15
CA LYS A 74 -0.50 -4.65 10.82
C LYS A 74 -0.14 -6.13 11.00
N VAL A 75 -1.05 -7.05 10.68
CA VAL A 75 -0.92 -8.49 10.94
C VAL A 75 -0.87 -9.20 9.59
N ASP A 76 0.28 -9.80 9.28
CA ASP A 76 0.54 -10.43 7.99
C ASP A 76 -0.41 -11.60 7.71
N GLU A 77 -0.75 -12.40 8.73
CA GLU A 77 -1.69 -13.53 8.63
C GLU A 77 -3.10 -13.04 8.25
N ILE A 78 -3.54 -11.92 8.82
CA ILE A 78 -4.82 -11.30 8.44
C ILE A 78 -4.78 -10.85 6.98
N ASN A 79 -3.66 -10.23 6.54
CA ASN A 79 -3.50 -9.79 5.17
C ASN A 79 -3.52 -10.98 4.20
N LEU A 80 -2.87 -12.10 4.54
CA LEU A 80 -2.87 -13.30 3.70
C LEU A 80 -4.26 -13.95 3.62
N ILE A 81 -4.95 -14.09 4.74
CA ILE A 81 -6.31 -14.67 4.75
C ILE A 81 -7.29 -13.76 4.01
N ALA A 82 -7.23 -12.46 4.26
CA ALA A 82 -8.06 -11.49 3.54
C ALA A 82 -7.79 -11.52 2.03
N SER A 83 -6.53 -11.63 1.63
CA SER A 83 -6.14 -11.74 0.22
C SER A 83 -6.73 -12.98 -0.44
N GLN A 84 -6.59 -14.14 0.21
CA GLN A 84 -7.14 -15.37 -0.33
C GLN A 84 -8.65 -15.32 -0.51
N GLN A 85 -9.36 -14.83 0.51
CA GLN A 85 -10.81 -14.71 0.42
C GLN A 85 -11.24 -13.68 -0.63
N SER A 86 -10.51 -12.56 -0.75
CA SER A 86 -10.78 -11.55 -1.77
C SER A 86 -10.59 -12.10 -3.18
N HIS A 87 -9.55 -12.88 -3.40
CA HIS A 87 -9.30 -13.56 -4.67
C HIS A 87 -10.42 -14.57 -4.99
N GLU A 88 -10.83 -15.40 -4.05
CA GLU A 88 -11.91 -16.38 -4.20
C GLU A 88 -13.28 -15.70 -4.43
N LEU A 89 -13.50 -14.52 -3.87
CA LEU A 89 -14.71 -13.73 -4.10
C LEU A 89 -14.74 -13.05 -5.47
N GLY A 90 -13.62 -13.02 -6.21
CA GLY A 90 -13.56 -12.50 -7.57
C GLY A 90 -12.90 -11.13 -7.72
N ALA A 91 -12.20 -10.63 -6.70
CA ALA A 91 -11.41 -9.40 -6.82
C ALA A 91 -10.41 -9.50 -7.98
N ASN A 92 -10.30 -8.44 -8.80
CA ASN A 92 -9.47 -8.47 -10.00
C ASN A 92 -7.96 -8.48 -9.68
N LYS A 93 -7.53 -7.64 -8.71
CA LYS A 93 -6.14 -7.61 -8.22
C LYS A 93 -6.07 -7.45 -6.72
N VAL A 94 -5.21 -8.22 -6.10
CA VAL A 94 -4.99 -8.22 -4.65
C VAL A 94 -3.56 -7.85 -4.33
N ILE A 95 -3.39 -6.80 -3.53
CA ILE A 95 -2.10 -6.30 -3.08
C ILE A 95 -2.03 -6.47 -1.57
N ALA A 96 -1.00 -7.14 -1.07
CA ALA A 96 -0.83 -7.38 0.36
C ALA A 96 0.44 -6.74 0.92
N ARG A 97 0.30 -6.11 2.08
CA ARG A 97 1.43 -5.73 2.91
C ARG A 97 1.88 -6.94 3.72
N LEU A 98 3.13 -7.35 3.53
CA LEU A 98 3.76 -8.40 4.32
C LEU A 98 5.07 -7.88 4.89
N ARG A 99 5.21 -7.92 6.21
CA ARG A 99 6.37 -7.42 6.95
C ARG A 99 7.39 -8.51 7.20
N ASP A 100 6.90 -9.72 7.49
CA ASP A 100 7.76 -10.85 7.77
C ASP A 100 8.30 -11.45 6.46
N GLN A 101 9.61 -11.62 6.41
CA GLN A 101 10.30 -12.21 5.28
C GLN A 101 9.96 -13.70 5.09
N GLN A 102 9.47 -14.37 6.12
CA GLN A 102 9.00 -15.76 6.03
C GLN A 102 7.88 -15.94 5.00
N TYR A 103 7.06 -14.89 4.79
CA TYR A 103 5.96 -14.92 3.82
C TYR A 103 6.31 -14.33 2.45
N SER A 104 7.43 -13.60 2.32
CA SER A 104 7.69 -12.79 1.13
C SER A 104 9.07 -12.98 0.50
N SER A 105 9.94 -13.81 1.09
CA SER A 105 11.25 -14.10 0.51
C SER A 105 11.15 -15.12 -0.63
N ARG A 106 12.18 -15.16 -1.48
CA ARG A 106 12.31 -16.20 -2.51
C ARG A 106 12.44 -17.61 -1.93
N GLU A 107 12.86 -17.73 -0.67
CA GLU A 107 13.06 -18.96 0.08
C GLU A 107 11.84 -19.33 0.92
N SER A 108 10.77 -18.54 0.84
CA SER A 108 9.51 -18.80 1.56
C SER A 108 8.94 -20.17 1.18
N ILE A 109 8.59 -20.97 2.18
CA ILE A 109 8.01 -22.31 2.01
C ILE A 109 6.65 -22.22 1.32
N ILE A 110 5.88 -21.19 1.69
CA ILE A 110 4.58 -20.92 1.09
C ILE A 110 4.64 -19.51 0.49
N LYS A 111 4.44 -19.43 -0.82
CA LYS A 111 4.52 -18.16 -1.55
C LYS A 111 3.22 -17.38 -1.45
N PRO A 112 3.27 -16.04 -1.40
CA PRO A 112 2.08 -15.18 -1.33
C PRO A 112 1.07 -15.41 -2.45
N GLU A 113 1.52 -15.80 -3.64
CA GLU A 113 0.67 -16.09 -4.78
C GLU A 113 -0.33 -17.23 -4.51
N LYS A 114 0.02 -18.16 -3.59
CA LYS A 114 -0.90 -19.23 -3.14
C LYS A 114 -2.05 -18.72 -2.25
N PHE A 115 -1.91 -17.50 -1.75
CA PHE A 115 -2.95 -16.79 -1.02
C PHE A 115 -3.67 -15.75 -1.91
N GLY A 116 -3.61 -15.90 -3.23
CA GLY A 116 -4.24 -14.97 -4.15
C GLY A 116 -3.63 -13.57 -4.16
N VAL A 117 -2.39 -13.43 -3.70
CA VAL A 117 -1.69 -12.13 -3.69
C VAL A 117 -0.99 -11.93 -5.03
N ASP A 118 -1.38 -10.90 -5.77
CA ASP A 118 -0.74 -10.52 -7.04
C ASP A 118 0.53 -9.69 -6.82
N MET A 119 0.55 -8.87 -5.77
CA MET A 119 1.69 -8.02 -5.44
C MET A 119 1.88 -7.89 -3.94
N VAL A 120 3.12 -8.01 -3.51
CA VAL A 120 3.53 -7.78 -2.12
C VAL A 120 4.19 -6.43 -1.99
N ILE A 121 3.80 -5.66 -0.97
CA ILE A 121 4.45 -4.41 -0.59
C ILE A 121 5.12 -4.54 0.79
N HIS A 122 6.29 -3.91 0.92
CA HIS A 122 7.06 -3.81 2.15
C HIS A 122 7.37 -2.35 2.44
N PRO A 123 6.43 -1.56 3.00
CA PRO A 123 6.61 -0.12 3.17
C PRO A 123 7.88 0.24 3.94
N GLU A 124 8.21 -0.53 4.97
CA GLU A 124 9.41 -0.30 5.80
C GLU A 124 10.71 -0.51 4.99
N LYS A 125 10.73 -1.51 4.12
CA LYS A 125 11.88 -1.80 3.25
C LYS A 125 12.06 -0.73 2.17
N GLU A 126 10.97 -0.26 1.61
CA GLU A 126 11.00 0.81 0.60
C GLU A 126 11.43 2.14 1.24
N ALA A 127 10.90 2.51 2.42
CA ALA A 127 11.34 3.67 3.17
C ALA A 127 12.84 3.59 3.53
N CYS A 128 13.32 2.41 3.97
CA CYS A 128 14.74 2.21 4.25
C CYS A 128 15.62 2.42 3.00
N LYS A 129 15.19 1.89 1.85
CA LYS A 129 15.91 2.10 0.58
C LYS A 129 15.98 3.57 0.22
N GLU A 130 14.88 4.30 0.36
CA GLU A 130 14.82 5.73 0.05
C GLU A 130 15.74 6.54 0.96
N ILE A 131 15.71 6.29 2.28
CA ILE A 131 16.62 6.93 3.25
C ILE A 131 18.09 6.67 2.88
N VAL A 132 18.44 5.42 2.60
CA VAL A 132 19.82 5.07 2.22
C VAL A 132 20.24 5.76 0.92
N GLN A 133 19.34 5.90 -0.05
CA GLN A 133 19.64 6.63 -1.28
C GLN A 133 19.87 8.12 -1.03
N LEU A 134 19.04 8.77 -0.21
CA LEU A 134 19.24 10.17 0.15
C LEU A 134 20.56 10.40 0.91
N MET A 135 20.96 9.46 1.77
CA MET A 135 22.26 9.55 2.46
C MET A 135 23.44 9.43 1.51
N LYS A 136 23.32 8.69 0.39
CA LYS A 136 24.37 8.60 -0.64
C LYS A 136 24.51 9.89 -1.45
N TYR A 137 23.46 10.68 -1.53
CA TYR A 137 23.42 11.92 -2.32
C TYR A 137 22.97 13.10 -1.43
N PRO A 138 23.86 13.65 -0.57
CA PRO A 138 23.48 14.64 0.45
C PRO A 138 22.84 15.93 -0.09
N TYR A 139 23.09 16.24 -1.36
CA TYR A 139 22.54 17.43 -2.03
C TYR A 139 21.23 17.14 -2.80
N ALA A 140 20.78 15.89 -2.81
CA ALA A 140 19.59 15.48 -3.51
C ALA A 140 18.34 15.80 -2.68
N VAL A 141 17.33 16.34 -3.34
CA VAL A 141 15.97 16.45 -2.80
C VAL A 141 15.22 15.13 -2.98
N GLN A 142 15.59 14.39 -4.03
CA GLN A 142 15.03 13.09 -4.36
C GLN A 142 16.07 12.24 -5.09
N ALA A 143 16.14 10.95 -4.76
CA ALA A 143 16.99 10.00 -5.47
C ALA A 143 16.23 8.69 -5.72
N ARG A 144 16.17 8.24 -6.97
CA ARG A 144 15.53 6.97 -7.36
C ARG A 144 16.48 6.12 -8.18
N SER A 145 16.66 4.88 -7.77
CA SER A 145 17.46 3.89 -8.50
C SER A 145 16.57 2.95 -9.31
N PHE A 146 16.97 2.70 -10.55
CA PHE A 146 16.33 1.80 -11.51
C PHE A 146 17.28 0.65 -11.87
N GLU A 147 16.73 -0.43 -12.40
CA GLU A 147 17.50 -1.56 -12.92
C GLU A 147 18.55 -2.11 -11.93
N GLY A 148 18.14 -2.31 -10.67
CA GLY A 148 19.05 -2.83 -9.64
C GLY A 148 20.18 -1.89 -9.26
N GLY A 149 20.04 -0.58 -9.48
CA GLY A 149 21.04 0.44 -9.15
C GLY A 149 21.97 0.81 -10.30
N ARG A 150 21.74 0.26 -11.51
CA ARG A 150 22.55 0.61 -12.70
C ARG A 150 22.25 2.02 -13.22
N LEU A 151 21.06 2.54 -12.96
CA LEU A 151 20.67 3.91 -13.27
C LEU A 151 20.13 4.56 -12.01
N THR A 152 20.57 5.77 -11.70
CA THR A 152 20.06 6.55 -10.59
C THR A 152 19.68 7.93 -11.09
N MET A 153 18.42 8.32 -10.88
CA MET A 153 17.91 9.67 -11.11
C MET A 153 18.03 10.45 -9.80
N VAL A 154 18.65 11.61 -9.86
CA VAL A 154 18.87 12.49 -8.70
C VAL A 154 18.22 13.84 -8.99
N GLY A 155 17.26 14.24 -8.15
CA GLY A 155 16.66 15.56 -8.17
C GLY A 155 17.46 16.52 -7.27
N ILE A 156 17.97 17.60 -7.84
CA ILE A 156 18.71 18.63 -7.10
C ILE A 156 17.90 19.93 -7.18
N ARG A 157 17.79 20.64 -6.05
CA ARG A 157 17.23 21.99 -6.04
C ARG A 157 18.31 22.93 -6.54
N ILE A 158 18.03 23.66 -7.62
CA ILE A 158 18.91 24.69 -8.16
C ILE A 158 18.42 26.03 -7.61
N ASP A 159 19.20 26.64 -6.72
CA ASP A 159 18.98 28.02 -6.31
C ASP A 159 19.60 28.95 -7.34
N SER A 160 19.05 30.16 -7.45
CA SER A 160 19.40 31.16 -8.49
C SER A 160 20.89 31.49 -8.61
N CYS A 161 21.70 31.14 -7.61
CA CYS A 161 23.13 31.36 -7.56
C CYS A 161 23.97 30.36 -8.38
N LEU A 162 23.39 29.21 -8.78
CA LEU A 162 24.12 28.14 -9.51
C LEU A 162 24.01 28.27 -11.03
N LEU A 163 23.25 29.25 -11.56
CA LEU A 163 23.05 29.42 -12.99
C LEU A 163 24.17 30.21 -13.71
N TYR A 164 25.20 30.67 -13.00
CA TYR A 164 26.22 31.58 -13.53
C TYR A 164 27.66 31.07 -13.38
N THR A 165 27.90 29.78 -13.44
CA THR A 165 29.26 29.24 -13.54
C THR A 165 29.43 28.50 -14.85
N SER A 166 29.46 29.25 -15.94
CA SER A 166 30.05 28.83 -17.21
C SER A 166 30.80 30.01 -17.81
N ASP A 167 32.05 30.16 -17.44
CA ASP A 167 33.10 30.71 -18.30
C ASP A 167 34.13 29.61 -18.53
#